data_996cc211a719537e6a5e15be8c4b76d9
#
_entry.id   996cc211a719537e6a5e15be8c4b76d9
#
_cell.length_a   1.000
_cell.length_b   1.000
_cell.length_c   1.000
_cell.angle_alpha   90.00
_cell.angle_beta   90.00
_cell.angle_gamma   90.00
#
_symmetry.space_group_name_H-M   'P 1'
#
loop_
_entity.id
_entity.type
_entity.pdbx_description
1 polymer ?
#
loop_
_entity_poly.entity_id
_entity_poly.type
_entity_poly.pdbx_seq_one_letter_code
_entity_poly.pdbx_strand_id
1 'polypeptide(L)'
;RFLLRRMPIRTERQTLLFSATLSHRVLELAYEHMNEPEKLVVETESITAARVRQKLYYPADEEKIPLLIGLLSRSEGARTMVFVNTKAFVERVARALERAGYRVGVLSGDVPQKKRESLLKKFQAGQLELLVATDVAARGLHIDGVSHVFNFDLPFDAEDYVHRIGRTARL
;
A
#
# COMPACT_ATOMS: atom_id res chain seq x y z
N ARG A 1 -3.26 -19.26 -13.08
CA ARG A 1 -4.00 -20.29 -13.85
C ARG A 1 -3.10 -21.11 -14.80
N PHE A 2 -2.16 -20.51 -15.55
CA PHE A 2 -1.29 -21.24 -16.48
C PHE A 2 -0.44 -22.33 -15.79
N LEU A 3 0.18 -22.03 -14.66
CA LEU A 3 0.98 -22.98 -13.88
C LEU A 3 0.11 -24.10 -13.29
N LEU A 4 -1.05 -23.77 -12.74
CA LEU A 4 -1.96 -24.73 -12.11
C LEU A 4 -2.46 -25.80 -13.08
N ARG A 5 -2.61 -25.47 -14.38
CA ARG A 5 -3.00 -26.42 -15.44
C ARG A 5 -1.90 -27.44 -15.79
N ARG A 6 -0.66 -27.17 -15.40
CA ARG A 6 0.51 -28.05 -15.64
C ARG A 6 0.94 -28.86 -14.42
N MET A 7 0.26 -28.65 -13.30
CA MET A 7 0.47 -29.38 -12.06
C MET A 7 -0.51 -30.57 -11.99
N PRO A 8 -0.28 -31.55 -11.12
CA PRO A 8 -1.26 -32.59 -10.83
C PRO A 8 -2.64 -32.00 -10.51
N ILE A 9 -3.70 -32.77 -10.71
CA ILE A 9 -5.06 -32.36 -10.39
C ILE A 9 -5.19 -31.99 -8.91
N ARG A 10 -6.18 -31.16 -8.56
CA ARG A 10 -6.34 -30.61 -7.22
C ARG A 10 -6.42 -31.67 -6.12
N THR A 11 -6.92 -32.87 -6.44
CA THR A 11 -7.04 -33.99 -5.48
C THR A 11 -5.72 -34.70 -5.20
N GLU A 12 -4.73 -34.56 -6.08
CA GLU A 12 -3.41 -35.18 -5.97
C GLU A 12 -2.31 -34.22 -5.49
N ARG A 13 -2.68 -32.96 -5.23
CA ARG A 13 -1.73 -31.95 -4.72
C ARG A 13 -2.25 -31.26 -3.47
N GLN A 14 -1.35 -30.88 -2.60
CA GLN A 14 -1.64 -29.97 -1.50
C GLN A 14 -1.47 -28.52 -2.00
N THR A 15 -2.52 -27.73 -1.83
CA THR A 15 -2.48 -26.30 -2.17
C THR A 15 -2.78 -25.49 -0.90
N LEU A 16 -1.92 -24.54 -0.58
CA LEU A 16 -2.06 -23.63 0.55
C LEU A 16 -2.29 -22.21 0.03
N LEU A 17 -3.26 -21.52 0.61
CA LEU A 17 -3.55 -20.11 0.32
C LEU A 17 -3.34 -19.30 1.60
N PHE A 18 -2.46 -18.30 1.53
CA PHE A 18 -2.27 -17.33 2.60
C PHE A 18 -2.74 -15.96 2.12
N SER A 19 -3.62 -15.33 2.88
CA SER A 19 -4.10 -13.98 2.59
C SER A 19 -4.42 -13.26 3.88
N ALA A 20 -4.09 -11.98 3.95
CA ALA A 20 -4.51 -11.12 5.05
C ALA A 20 -6.01 -10.80 5.00
N THR A 21 -6.62 -10.93 3.82
CA THR A 21 -8.02 -10.65 3.56
C THR A 21 -8.60 -11.76 2.69
N LEU A 22 -9.81 -12.18 3.00
CA LEU A 22 -10.54 -13.22 2.26
C LEU A 22 -11.71 -12.58 1.51
N SER A 23 -11.39 -11.78 0.48
CA SER A 23 -12.42 -11.26 -0.42
C SER A 23 -13.16 -12.39 -1.13
N HIS A 24 -14.37 -12.13 -1.62
CA HIS A 24 -15.18 -13.11 -2.36
C HIS A 24 -14.39 -13.75 -3.51
N ARG A 25 -13.61 -12.95 -4.23
CA ARG A 25 -12.78 -13.43 -5.34
C ARG A 25 -11.64 -14.37 -4.89
N VAL A 26 -11.07 -14.14 -3.71
CA VAL A 26 -10.05 -15.04 -3.13
C VAL A 26 -10.66 -16.37 -2.73
N LEU A 27 -11.87 -16.34 -2.16
CA LEU A 27 -12.62 -17.56 -1.83
C LEU A 27 -12.99 -18.35 -3.07
N GLU A 28 -13.48 -17.72 -4.13
CA GLU A 28 -13.74 -18.38 -5.42
C GLU A 28 -12.50 -19.11 -5.94
N LEU A 29 -11.32 -18.44 -5.94
CA LEU A 29 -10.07 -19.07 -6.37
C LEU A 29 -9.67 -20.25 -5.48
N ALA A 30 -9.91 -20.16 -4.17
CA ALA A 30 -9.65 -21.26 -3.25
C ALA A 30 -10.51 -22.48 -3.60
N TYR A 31 -11.82 -22.30 -3.76
CA TYR A 31 -12.73 -23.39 -4.12
C TYR A 31 -12.48 -23.95 -5.53
N GLU A 32 -12.07 -23.11 -6.49
CA GLU A 32 -11.74 -23.57 -7.86
C GLU A 32 -10.47 -24.47 -7.89
N HIS A 33 -9.48 -24.17 -7.05
CA HIS A 33 -8.13 -24.73 -7.21
C HIS A 33 -7.65 -25.60 -6.04
N MET A 34 -8.36 -25.64 -4.93
CA MET A 34 -8.02 -26.43 -3.75
C MET A 34 -9.00 -27.60 -3.60
N ASN A 35 -8.57 -28.67 -2.93
CA ASN A 35 -9.40 -29.82 -2.61
C ASN A 35 -9.84 -29.73 -1.14
N GLU A 36 -11.13 -29.55 -0.92
CA GLU A 36 -11.74 -29.45 0.42
C GLU A 36 -10.92 -28.59 1.40
N PRO A 37 -10.68 -27.30 1.07
CA PRO A 37 -9.77 -26.47 1.87
C PRO A 37 -10.33 -26.22 3.25
N GLU A 38 -9.51 -26.46 4.26
CA GLU A 38 -9.79 -26.00 5.62
C GLU A 38 -9.44 -24.52 5.74
N LYS A 39 -10.37 -23.72 6.30
CA LYS A 39 -10.18 -22.29 6.52
C LYS A 39 -9.72 -22.05 7.95
N LEU A 40 -8.47 -21.69 8.11
CA LEU A 40 -7.91 -21.23 9.38
C LEU A 40 -7.93 -19.70 9.43
N VAL A 41 -8.66 -19.14 10.39
CA VAL A 41 -8.69 -17.70 10.64
C VAL A 41 -7.89 -17.43 11.91
N VAL A 42 -6.78 -16.73 11.76
CA VAL A 42 -6.07 -16.18 12.92
C VAL A 42 -6.68 -14.79 13.17
N GLU A 43 -7.50 -14.68 14.18
CA GLU A 43 -8.01 -13.38 14.62
C GLU A 43 -6.83 -12.58 15.20
N THR A 44 -6.27 -11.72 14.37
CA THR A 44 -5.48 -10.62 14.89
C THR A 44 -6.48 -9.57 15.35
N GLU A 45 -6.48 -9.24 16.64
CA GLU A 45 -7.20 -8.06 17.11
C GLU A 45 -6.95 -6.93 16.11
N SER A 46 -7.98 -6.21 15.72
CA SER A 46 -7.88 -5.10 14.74
C SER A 46 -7.15 -3.90 15.37
N ILE A 47 -5.94 -4.16 15.84
CA ILE A 47 -5.06 -3.23 16.54
C ILE A 47 -4.73 -2.03 15.66
N THR A 48 -4.77 -2.24 14.34
CA THR A 48 -4.26 -1.27 13.37
C THR A 48 -5.12 0.00 13.29
N ALA A 49 -6.43 -0.11 13.26
CA ALA A 49 -7.30 1.06 13.11
C ALA A 49 -7.46 1.84 14.42
N ALA A 50 -7.47 1.16 15.57
CA ALA A 50 -7.66 1.78 16.88
C ALA A 50 -6.46 2.67 17.32
N ARG A 51 -5.27 2.39 16.80
CA ARG A 51 -4.04 3.15 17.15
C ARG A 51 -3.69 4.26 16.15
N VAL A 52 -4.40 4.36 15.02
CA VAL A 52 -4.15 5.37 13.99
C VAL A 52 -5.08 6.56 14.19
N ARG A 53 -4.51 7.74 14.43
CA ARG A 53 -5.27 8.98 14.42
C ARG A 53 -5.63 9.35 12.97
N GLN A 54 -6.91 9.32 12.65
CA GLN A 54 -7.41 9.61 11.31
C GLN A 54 -8.01 11.02 11.25
N LYS A 55 -7.71 11.75 10.16
CA LYS A 55 -8.28 13.06 9.86
C LYS A 55 -8.78 13.06 8.42
N LEU A 56 -9.95 13.64 8.20
CA LEU A 56 -10.57 13.78 6.90
C LEU A 56 -10.63 15.25 6.50
N TYR A 57 -10.30 15.53 5.23
CA TYR A 57 -10.33 16.87 4.64
C TYR A 57 -11.18 16.82 3.36
N TYR A 58 -11.81 17.93 3.02
CA TYR A 58 -12.70 18.07 1.83
C TYR A 58 -12.20 19.20 0.93
N PRO A 59 -10.98 19.11 0.36
CA PRO A 59 -10.49 20.13 -0.58
C PRO A 59 -11.15 20.00 -1.95
N ALA A 60 -11.23 21.10 -2.69
CA ALA A 60 -11.43 21.06 -4.12
C ALA A 60 -10.21 20.40 -4.82
N ASP A 61 -10.35 19.93 -6.06
CA ASP A 61 -9.28 19.20 -6.74
C ASP A 61 -7.99 20.02 -6.92
N GLU A 62 -8.12 21.31 -7.18
CA GLU A 62 -7.01 22.27 -7.29
C GLU A 62 -6.32 22.54 -5.95
N GLU A 63 -7.00 22.33 -4.83
CA GLU A 63 -6.49 22.57 -3.49
C GLU A 63 -5.76 21.37 -2.91
N LYS A 64 -5.93 20.16 -3.44
CA LYS A 64 -5.36 18.93 -2.90
C LYS A 64 -3.84 18.98 -2.75
N ILE A 65 -3.11 19.43 -3.78
CA ILE A 65 -1.65 19.52 -3.74
C ILE A 65 -1.18 20.60 -2.76
N PRO A 66 -1.69 21.85 -2.80
CA PRO A 66 -1.39 22.85 -1.78
C PRO A 66 -1.67 22.39 -0.35
N LEU A 67 -2.81 21.76 -0.12
CA LEU A 67 -3.17 21.21 1.19
C LEU A 67 -2.17 20.13 1.66
N LEU A 68 -1.83 19.18 0.77
CA LEU A 68 -0.84 18.15 1.09
C LEU A 68 0.50 18.77 1.50
N ILE A 69 1.00 19.75 0.73
CA ILE A 69 2.26 20.45 1.06
C ILE A 69 2.15 21.17 2.40
N GLY A 70 1.04 21.86 2.65
CA GLY A 70 0.81 22.57 3.92
C GLY A 70 0.69 21.62 5.13
N LEU A 71 0.19 20.40 4.96
CA LEU A 71 0.16 19.37 6.01
C LEU A 71 1.54 18.77 6.24
N LEU A 72 2.30 18.52 5.18
CA LEU A 72 3.65 17.97 5.25
C LEU A 72 4.61 18.94 5.95
N SER A 73 4.51 20.24 5.70
CA SER A 73 5.36 21.24 6.36
C SER A 73 5.20 21.29 7.88
N ARG A 74 4.08 20.77 8.41
CA ARG A 74 3.81 20.65 9.85
C ARG A 74 4.29 19.31 10.45
N SER A 75 4.81 18.43 9.61
CA SER A 75 5.21 17.04 9.97
C SER A 75 6.70 16.84 9.73
N GLU A 76 7.53 17.83 10.08
CA GLU A 76 8.97 17.81 9.85
C GLU A 76 9.64 16.54 10.40
N GLY A 77 10.55 15.95 9.62
CA GLY A 77 11.29 14.75 9.99
C GLY A 77 10.48 13.44 9.90
N ALA A 78 9.21 13.51 9.54
CA ALA A 78 8.33 12.36 9.45
C ALA A 78 8.58 11.57 8.15
N ARG A 79 8.74 10.25 8.26
CA ARG A 79 8.70 9.35 7.08
C ARG A 79 7.25 9.16 6.66
N THR A 80 6.92 9.58 5.44
CA THR A 80 5.54 9.67 5.00
C THR A 80 5.29 8.89 3.71
N MET A 81 4.16 8.19 3.65
CA MET A 81 3.63 7.62 2.42
C MET A 81 2.44 8.42 1.91
N VAL A 82 2.41 8.66 0.60
CA VAL A 82 1.30 9.31 -0.10
C VAL A 82 0.71 8.33 -1.11
N PHE A 83 -0.54 7.95 -0.95
CA PHE A 83 -1.24 7.05 -1.85
C PHE A 83 -2.07 7.79 -2.88
N VAL A 84 -1.93 7.38 -4.13
CA VAL A 84 -2.60 7.92 -5.30
C VAL A 84 -3.15 6.77 -6.14
N ASN A 85 -4.33 6.93 -6.74
CA ASN A 85 -5.00 5.81 -7.42
C ASN A 85 -4.41 5.48 -8.80
N THR A 86 -3.79 6.44 -9.50
CA THR A 86 -3.29 6.24 -10.86
C THR A 86 -1.81 6.59 -11.03
N LYS A 87 -1.13 5.91 -11.97
CA LYS A 87 0.27 6.18 -12.29
C LYS A 87 0.51 7.63 -12.74
N ALA A 88 -0.38 8.18 -13.56
CA ALA A 88 -0.26 9.56 -14.04
C ALA A 88 -0.29 10.58 -12.88
N PHE A 89 -1.13 10.34 -11.89
CA PHE A 89 -1.19 11.18 -10.69
C PHE A 89 0.00 10.99 -9.77
N VAL A 90 0.56 9.77 -9.66
CA VAL A 90 1.81 9.53 -8.89
C VAL A 90 2.90 10.47 -9.37
N GLU A 91 3.15 10.52 -10.67
CA GLU A 91 4.18 11.39 -11.26
C GLU A 91 3.89 12.88 -11.04
N ARG A 92 2.63 13.29 -11.18
CA ARG A 92 2.19 14.68 -10.97
C ARG A 92 2.41 15.12 -9.52
N VAL A 93 1.97 14.30 -8.56
CA VAL A 93 2.12 14.58 -7.13
C VAL A 93 3.58 14.58 -6.74
N ALA A 94 4.37 13.60 -7.19
CA ALA A 94 5.80 13.52 -6.89
C ALA A 94 6.54 14.77 -7.37
N ARG A 95 6.33 15.21 -8.62
CA ARG A 95 6.96 16.44 -9.14
C ARG A 95 6.55 17.70 -8.38
N ALA A 96 5.31 17.78 -7.91
CA ALA A 96 4.86 18.92 -7.11
C ALA A 96 5.58 18.96 -5.74
N LEU A 97 5.74 17.79 -5.11
CA LEU A 97 6.45 17.66 -3.84
C LEU A 97 7.95 17.92 -3.99
N GLU A 98 8.59 17.44 -5.07
CA GLU A 98 9.99 17.75 -5.39
C GLU A 98 10.22 19.25 -5.59
N ARG A 99 9.31 19.94 -6.30
CA ARG A 99 9.35 21.41 -6.46
C ARG A 99 9.19 22.15 -5.14
N ALA A 100 8.46 21.58 -4.18
CA ALA A 100 8.33 22.11 -2.83
C ALA A 100 9.56 21.80 -1.94
N GLY A 101 10.59 21.13 -2.47
CA GLY A 101 11.85 20.88 -1.78
C GLY A 101 11.95 19.52 -1.08
N TYR A 102 10.97 18.65 -1.22
CA TYR A 102 11.00 17.31 -0.59
C TYR A 102 11.81 16.30 -1.40
N ARG A 103 12.47 15.38 -0.70
CA ARG A 103 13.15 14.22 -1.30
C ARG A 103 12.16 13.07 -1.47
N VAL A 104 11.70 12.87 -2.69
CA VAL A 104 10.58 11.99 -3.03
C VAL A 104 11.06 10.71 -3.72
N GLY A 105 10.55 9.56 -3.33
CA GLY A 105 10.63 8.30 -4.06
C GLY A 105 9.29 7.95 -4.70
N VAL A 106 9.32 7.43 -5.92
CA VAL A 106 8.13 7.01 -6.66
C VAL A 106 8.05 5.49 -6.72
N LEU A 107 6.91 4.93 -6.28
CA LEU A 107 6.59 3.52 -6.37
C LEU A 107 5.36 3.33 -7.27
N SER A 108 5.58 2.93 -8.51
CA SER A 108 4.53 2.56 -9.46
C SER A 108 4.76 1.14 -10.01
N GLY A 109 3.75 0.57 -10.69
CA GLY A 109 3.84 -0.79 -11.23
C GLY A 109 4.99 -1.00 -12.21
N ASP A 110 5.47 0.07 -12.87
CA ASP A 110 6.53 0.00 -13.88
C ASP A 110 7.94 0.08 -13.29
N VAL A 111 8.06 0.33 -11.98
CA VAL A 111 9.38 0.40 -11.32
C VAL A 111 9.96 -1.01 -11.18
N PRO A 112 11.14 -1.29 -11.77
CA PRO A 112 11.79 -2.59 -11.66
C PRO A 112 12.07 -2.97 -10.19
N GLN A 113 12.05 -4.27 -9.87
CA GLN A 113 12.21 -4.75 -8.50
C GLN A 113 13.47 -4.24 -7.80
N LYS A 114 14.62 -4.28 -8.48
CA LYS A 114 15.89 -3.75 -7.94
C LYS A 114 15.81 -2.27 -7.56
N LYS A 115 15.08 -1.47 -8.37
CA LYS A 115 14.89 -0.04 -8.10
C LYS A 115 13.96 0.18 -6.91
N ARG A 116 12.91 -0.65 -6.76
CA ARG A 116 12.03 -0.62 -5.58
C ARG A 116 12.80 -0.88 -4.30
N GLU A 117 13.62 -1.92 -4.27
CA GLU A 117 14.46 -2.25 -3.11
C GLU A 117 15.42 -1.11 -2.75
N SER A 118 16.03 -0.49 -3.76
CA SER A 118 16.91 0.68 -3.56
C SER A 118 16.13 1.88 -2.99
N LEU A 119 14.92 2.16 -3.49
CA LEU A 119 14.06 3.24 -2.99
C LEU A 119 13.65 3.00 -1.53
N LEU A 120 13.29 1.76 -1.18
CA LEU A 120 12.94 1.40 0.18
C LEU A 120 14.13 1.55 1.14
N LYS A 121 15.32 1.09 0.75
CA LYS A 121 16.55 1.28 1.54
C LYS A 121 16.83 2.76 1.78
N LYS A 122 16.71 3.60 0.75
CA LYS A 122 16.89 5.06 0.87
C LYS A 122 15.85 5.70 1.80
N PHE A 123 14.60 5.25 1.72
CA PHE A 123 13.53 5.74 2.58
C PHE A 123 13.75 5.32 4.04
N GLN A 124 14.12 4.07 4.28
CA GLN A 124 14.46 3.58 5.63
C GLN A 124 15.68 4.29 6.22
N ALA A 125 16.66 4.64 5.39
CA ALA A 125 17.84 5.38 5.80
C ALA A 125 17.60 6.91 5.97
N GLY A 126 16.37 7.41 5.75
CA GLY A 126 16.04 8.83 5.84
C GLY A 126 16.59 9.69 4.69
N GLN A 127 17.12 9.06 3.64
CA GLN A 127 17.57 9.76 2.43
C GLN A 127 16.40 10.24 1.57
N LEU A 128 15.24 9.60 1.70
CA LEU A 128 13.96 10.03 1.16
C LEU A 128 13.02 10.31 2.31
N GLU A 129 12.25 11.39 2.20
CA GLU A 129 11.25 11.81 3.19
C GLU A 129 9.87 11.26 2.85
N LEU A 130 9.61 11.17 1.55
CA LEU A 130 8.29 10.80 1.03
C LEU A 130 8.40 9.61 0.04
N LEU A 131 7.42 8.73 0.12
CA LEU A 131 7.14 7.74 -0.93
C LEU A 131 5.75 8.01 -1.49
N VAL A 132 5.67 8.33 -2.78
CA VAL A 132 4.39 8.43 -3.51
C VAL A 132 4.16 7.10 -4.22
N ALA A 133 3.01 6.46 -3.96
CA ALA A 133 2.75 5.10 -4.41
C ALA A 133 1.32 4.86 -4.86
N THR A 134 1.14 3.88 -5.76
CA THR A 134 -0.15 3.22 -5.98
C THR A 134 -0.29 2.00 -5.07
N ASP A 135 -1.52 1.55 -4.81
CA ASP A 135 -1.77 0.35 -3.99
C ASP A 135 -1.05 -0.88 -4.54
N VAL A 136 -1.14 -1.12 -5.85
CA VAL A 136 -0.49 -2.26 -6.51
C VAL A 136 1.03 -2.25 -6.29
N ALA A 137 1.65 -1.09 -6.32
CA ALA A 137 3.10 -0.96 -6.14
C ALA A 137 3.53 -1.08 -4.67
N ALA A 138 2.68 -0.66 -3.74
CA ALA A 138 2.95 -0.73 -2.30
C ALA A 138 2.57 -2.09 -1.67
N ARG A 139 1.74 -2.89 -2.37
CA ARG A 139 1.28 -4.18 -1.88
C ARG A 139 2.44 -5.18 -1.76
N GLY A 140 2.51 -5.89 -0.64
CA GLY A 140 3.58 -6.86 -0.36
C GLY A 140 4.93 -6.25 0.06
N LEU A 141 5.07 -4.92 0.08
CA LEU A 141 6.29 -4.29 0.57
C LEU A 141 6.24 -4.17 2.10
N HIS A 142 7.33 -4.58 2.74
CA HIS A 142 7.54 -4.33 4.16
C HIS A 142 8.22 -2.97 4.32
N ILE A 143 7.49 -2.02 4.89
CA ILE A 143 7.97 -0.65 5.09
C ILE A 143 7.75 -0.28 6.54
N ASP A 144 8.84 -0.21 7.29
CA ASP A 144 8.81 0.13 8.70
C ASP A 144 9.00 1.62 8.95
N GLY A 145 8.52 2.06 10.11
CA GLY A 145 8.74 3.40 10.61
C GLY A 145 8.04 4.49 9.80
N VAL A 146 6.94 4.17 9.12
CA VAL A 146 6.06 5.16 8.49
C VAL A 146 5.24 5.84 9.59
N SER A 147 5.46 7.12 9.79
CA SER A 147 4.73 7.91 10.80
C SER A 147 3.43 8.50 10.26
N HIS A 148 3.37 8.81 8.96
CA HIS A 148 2.20 9.42 8.34
C HIS A 148 1.83 8.73 7.03
N VAL A 149 0.53 8.54 6.84
CA VAL A 149 -0.05 8.08 5.57
C VAL A 149 -1.05 9.14 5.09
N PHE A 150 -0.86 9.62 3.87
CA PHE A 150 -1.81 10.48 3.19
C PHE A 150 -2.51 9.68 2.08
N ASN A 151 -3.82 9.53 2.20
CA ASN A 151 -4.66 9.09 1.10
C ASN A 151 -5.01 10.32 0.26
N PHE A 152 -4.11 10.69 -0.69
CA PHE A 152 -4.33 11.81 -1.60
C PHE A 152 -5.59 11.59 -2.44
N ASP A 153 -5.76 10.37 -2.93
CA ASP A 153 -7.02 9.86 -3.45
C ASP A 153 -7.55 8.80 -2.49
N LEU A 154 -8.84 8.82 -2.20
CA LEU A 154 -9.48 7.74 -1.46
C LEU A 154 -9.40 6.45 -2.29
N PRO A 155 -9.12 5.31 -1.66
CA PRO A 155 -9.14 4.01 -2.34
C PRO A 155 -10.58 3.65 -2.76
N PHE A 156 -10.70 2.77 -3.75
CA PHE A 156 -11.99 2.34 -4.27
C PHE A 156 -12.73 1.39 -3.32
N ASP A 157 -12.02 0.72 -2.41
CA ASP A 157 -12.62 -0.18 -1.44
C ASP A 157 -12.03 0.01 -0.02
N ALA A 158 -12.79 -0.47 0.96
CA ALA A 158 -12.42 -0.36 2.38
C ALA A 158 -11.20 -1.21 2.74
N GLU A 159 -10.96 -2.30 2.02
CA GLU A 159 -9.83 -3.19 2.25
C GLU A 159 -8.52 -2.50 1.93
N ASP A 160 -8.45 -1.83 0.77
CA ASP A 160 -7.28 -1.03 0.39
C ASP A 160 -7.05 0.14 1.38
N TYR A 161 -8.12 0.75 1.91
CA TYR A 161 -8.01 1.76 2.96
C TYR A 161 -7.30 1.22 4.21
N VAL A 162 -7.73 0.08 4.71
CA VAL A 162 -7.11 -0.58 5.88
C VAL A 162 -5.65 -0.94 5.59
N HIS A 163 -5.35 -1.45 4.39
CA HIS A 163 -3.99 -1.76 3.97
C HIS A 163 -3.09 -0.52 3.91
N ARG A 164 -3.60 0.63 3.47
CA ARG A 164 -2.85 1.90 3.42
C ARG A 164 -2.55 2.41 4.82
N ILE A 165 -3.55 2.54 5.69
CA ILE A 165 -3.35 3.04 7.06
C ILE A 165 -2.51 2.07 7.91
N GLY A 166 -2.58 0.77 7.61
CA GLY A 166 -1.75 -0.25 8.25
C GLY A 166 -0.24 -0.13 7.97
N ARG A 167 0.20 0.85 7.17
CA ARG A 167 1.62 1.18 7.01
C ARG A 167 2.17 1.96 8.20
N THR A 168 1.34 2.72 8.91
CA THR A 168 1.78 3.54 10.05
C THR A 168 1.59 2.87 11.42
N ALA A 169 0.70 1.92 11.59
CA ALA A 169 0.37 1.32 12.89
C ALA A 169 1.34 0.22 13.37
N ARG A 170 2.50 0.08 12.74
CA ARG A 170 3.49 -0.99 13.01
C ARG A 170 4.68 -0.52 13.88
N LEU A 171 4.47 0.53 14.68
CA LEU A 171 5.45 1.03 15.66
C LEU A 171 5.32 0.29 16.98
#